data_c0b9f1ede47f0f34993e89e6973ff087
#
_entry.id   c0b9f1ede47f0f34993e89e6973ff087
#
_cell.length_a   1.000
_cell.length_b   1.000
_cell.length_c   1.000
_cell.angle_alpha   90.00
_cell.angle_beta   90.00
_cell.angle_gamma   90.00
#
_symmetry.space_group_name_H-M   'P 1'
#
loop_
_entity.id
_entity.type
_entity.pdbx_description
1 polymer ?
#
loop_
_entity_poly.entity_id
_entity_poly.type
_entity_poly.pdbx_seq_one_letter_code
_entity_poly.pdbx_strand_id
1 'polypeptide(L)'
;MFSVNIRKTDSTHEINIADEGQGMSQVLPIVTRCCMSDDKDTLIVVEQPELHLHPAAHEAIADLLADTAKVNNHRYVIETHSKNLLLEIRSIVANKNYSLTKDDVVVYYIHDDEECNAILDRIDIDENGNMSDWPEEIFNESFELIKKIRRNAN
;
A
#
# COMPACT_ATOMS: atom_id res chain seq x y z
N MET A 1 -30.04 4.75 15.67
CA MET A 1 -29.18 5.23 14.56
C MET A 1 -27.77 5.31 15.09
N PHE A 2 -26.81 4.64 14.48
CA PHE A 2 -25.41 4.70 14.92
C PHE A 2 -24.70 5.77 14.12
N SER A 3 -23.81 6.54 14.76
CA SER A 3 -22.89 7.46 14.10
C SER A 3 -21.47 7.14 14.50
N VAL A 4 -20.53 7.26 13.58
CA VAL A 4 -19.10 7.13 13.83
C VAL A 4 -18.50 8.51 13.66
N ASN A 5 -17.88 9.00 14.72
CA ASN A 5 -17.24 10.31 14.71
C ASN A 5 -15.74 10.15 14.84
N ILE A 6 -15.00 11.00 14.13
CA ILE A 6 -13.55 11.06 14.15
C ILE A 6 -13.14 12.35 14.84
N ARG A 7 -12.11 12.25 15.68
CA ARG A 7 -11.51 13.39 16.35
C ARG A 7 -10.00 13.36 16.17
N LYS A 8 -9.42 14.45 15.73
CA LYS A 8 -7.96 14.62 15.75
C LYS A 8 -7.47 14.68 17.18
N THR A 9 -6.30 14.10 17.45
CA THR A 9 -5.73 13.99 18.81
C THR A 9 -5.66 15.33 19.52
N ASP A 10 -5.39 16.42 18.80
CA ASP A 10 -5.21 17.77 19.35
C ASP A 10 -6.44 18.67 19.16
N SER A 11 -7.60 18.09 18.84
CA SER A 11 -8.84 18.85 18.59
C SER A 11 -9.95 18.40 19.54
N THR A 12 -10.78 19.37 19.93
CA THR A 12 -12.04 19.11 20.64
C THR A 12 -13.22 18.88 19.69
N HIS A 13 -13.03 19.13 18.39
CA HIS A 13 -14.08 18.98 17.40
C HIS A 13 -14.13 17.52 16.91
N GLU A 14 -15.34 16.98 16.90
CA GLU A 14 -15.66 15.69 16.31
C GLU A 14 -16.37 15.92 14.98
N ILE A 15 -16.01 15.13 13.99
CA ILE A 15 -16.62 15.17 12.66
C ILE A 15 -17.20 13.78 12.38
N ASN A 16 -18.45 13.74 11.93
CA ASN A 16 -19.04 12.49 11.51
C ASN A 16 -18.31 11.96 10.26
N ILE A 17 -17.98 10.67 10.23
CA ILE A 17 -17.26 10.06 9.11
C ILE A 17 -18.03 10.20 7.78
N ALA A 18 -19.35 10.31 7.84
CA ALA A 18 -20.19 10.53 6.66
C ALA A 18 -20.02 11.94 6.05
N ASP A 19 -19.52 12.90 6.84
CA ASP A 19 -19.25 14.27 6.40
C ASP A 19 -17.79 14.49 5.99
N GLU A 20 -16.94 13.48 6.23
CA GLU A 20 -15.56 13.44 5.76
C GLU A 20 -15.48 12.96 4.29
N GLY A 21 -14.35 13.21 3.65
CA GLY A 21 -14.13 12.76 2.27
C GLY A 21 -14.16 11.24 2.11
N GLN A 22 -14.37 10.76 0.89
CA GLN A 22 -14.47 9.33 0.55
C GLN A 22 -13.30 8.49 1.08
N GLY A 23 -12.09 9.03 1.13
CA GLY A 23 -10.90 8.32 1.61
C GLY A 23 -11.05 7.82 3.04
N MET A 24 -11.63 8.62 3.94
CA MET A 24 -11.81 8.21 5.33
C MET A 24 -12.82 7.08 5.50
N SER A 25 -13.93 7.13 4.77
CA SER A 25 -14.94 6.06 4.80
C SER A 25 -14.43 4.76 4.19
N GLN A 26 -13.51 4.81 3.23
CA GLN A 26 -12.90 3.63 2.61
C GLN A 26 -11.77 3.04 3.44
N VAL A 27 -10.94 3.86 4.08
CA VAL A 27 -9.82 3.36 4.88
C VAL A 27 -10.25 2.80 6.23
N LEU A 28 -11.35 3.28 6.81
CA LEU A 28 -11.80 2.86 8.14
C LEU A 28 -12.03 1.35 8.26
N PRO A 29 -12.71 0.66 7.32
CA PRO A 29 -12.87 -0.80 7.36
C PRO A 29 -11.51 -1.52 7.33
N ILE A 30 -10.56 -1.04 6.52
CA ILE A 30 -9.20 -1.61 6.42
C ILE A 30 -8.48 -1.47 7.76
N VAL A 31 -8.40 -0.25 8.30
CA VAL A 31 -7.78 0.02 9.61
C VAL A 31 -8.42 -0.82 10.71
N THR A 32 -9.75 -0.87 10.75
CA THR A 32 -10.49 -1.66 11.75
C THR A 32 -10.11 -3.14 11.63
N ARG A 33 -10.11 -3.68 10.42
CA ARG A 33 -9.79 -5.10 10.20
C ARG A 33 -8.34 -5.42 10.53
N CYS A 34 -7.40 -4.57 10.17
CA CYS A 34 -5.98 -4.71 10.49
C CYS A 34 -5.75 -4.72 12.02
N CYS A 35 -6.44 -3.84 12.75
CA CYS A 35 -6.28 -3.72 14.20
C CYS A 35 -7.01 -4.80 15.01
N MET A 36 -7.89 -5.59 14.40
CA MET A 36 -8.55 -6.72 15.09
C MET A 36 -7.57 -7.88 15.22
N SER A 37 -7.36 -8.33 16.46
CA SER A 37 -6.62 -9.56 16.71
C SER A 37 -7.54 -10.77 16.55
N ASP A 38 -7.09 -11.78 15.85
CA ASP A 38 -7.79 -13.05 15.69
C ASP A 38 -7.02 -14.18 16.42
N ASP A 39 -7.74 -15.16 16.95
CA ASP A 39 -7.14 -16.33 17.58
C ASP A 39 -6.51 -17.31 16.57
N LYS A 40 -6.66 -17.04 15.28
CA LYS A 40 -6.19 -17.89 14.18
C LYS A 40 -5.47 -17.05 13.13
N ASP A 41 -4.60 -17.73 12.36
CA ASP A 41 -4.01 -17.18 11.14
C ASP A 41 -5.11 -16.67 10.23
N THR A 42 -5.05 -15.38 9.89
CA THR A 42 -6.07 -14.73 9.09
C THR A 42 -5.46 -14.24 7.79
N LEU A 43 -6.10 -14.58 6.68
CA LEU A 43 -5.80 -14.00 5.36
C LEU A 43 -6.76 -12.84 5.10
N ILE A 44 -6.20 -11.67 4.85
CA ILE A 44 -6.93 -10.45 4.53
C ILE A 44 -6.59 -10.06 3.08
N VAL A 45 -7.60 -9.98 2.25
CA VAL A 45 -7.47 -9.52 0.86
C VAL A 45 -7.95 -8.07 0.79
N VAL A 46 -7.11 -7.20 0.25
CA VAL A 46 -7.39 -5.77 0.15
C VAL A 46 -7.08 -5.30 -1.26
N GLU A 47 -8.07 -4.68 -1.89
CA GLU A 47 -7.94 -4.06 -3.20
C GLU A 47 -7.78 -2.56 -3.03
N GLN A 48 -6.71 -2.00 -3.60
CA GLN A 48 -6.42 -0.57 -3.68
C GLN A 48 -6.63 0.18 -2.34
N PRO A 49 -5.94 -0.19 -1.26
CA PRO A 49 -6.11 0.43 0.06
C PRO A 49 -5.80 1.94 0.07
N GLU A 50 -5.08 2.40 -0.93
CA GLU A 50 -4.70 3.80 -1.13
C GLU A 50 -5.75 4.64 -1.84
N LEU A 51 -6.80 4.04 -2.37
CA LEU A 51 -7.77 4.73 -3.22
C LEU A 51 -8.44 5.91 -2.46
N HIS A 52 -8.51 7.07 -3.12
CA HIS A 52 -9.03 8.33 -2.57
C HIS A 52 -8.26 8.91 -1.37
N LEU A 53 -7.10 8.35 -1.02
CA LEU A 53 -6.23 8.92 -0.01
C LEU A 53 -5.23 9.90 -0.60
N HIS A 54 -4.79 10.84 0.22
CA HIS A 54 -3.65 11.69 -0.16
C HIS A 54 -2.37 10.83 -0.25
N PRO A 55 -1.49 11.01 -1.24
CA PRO A 55 -0.27 10.21 -1.39
C PRO A 55 0.58 10.05 -0.13
N ALA A 56 0.62 11.06 0.74
CA ALA A 56 1.31 10.96 2.04
C ALA A 56 0.68 9.95 3.01
N ALA A 57 -0.56 9.53 2.79
CA ALA A 57 -1.22 8.52 3.63
C ALA A 57 -0.92 7.08 3.15
N HIS A 58 -0.37 6.90 1.94
CA HIS A 58 -0.02 5.59 1.42
C HIS A 58 1.08 4.92 2.25
N GLU A 59 2.05 5.71 2.74
CA GLU A 59 3.11 5.27 3.65
C GLU A 59 2.51 4.75 4.96
N ALA A 60 1.61 5.52 5.58
CA ALA A 60 0.95 5.11 6.83
C ALA A 60 0.12 3.81 6.68
N ILE A 61 -0.46 3.56 5.50
CA ILE A 61 -1.14 2.29 5.21
C ILE A 61 -0.13 1.15 5.12
N ALA A 62 1.00 1.35 4.46
CA ALA A 62 2.06 0.35 4.37
C ALA A 62 2.60 -0.03 5.76
N ASP A 63 2.87 0.97 6.62
CA ASP A 63 3.27 0.77 8.02
C ASP A 63 2.24 -0.05 8.79
N LEU A 64 0.96 0.32 8.71
CA LEU A 64 -0.14 -0.40 9.37
C LEU A 64 -0.20 -1.87 8.95
N LEU A 65 -0.11 -2.14 7.66
CA LEU A 65 -0.16 -3.50 7.12
C LEU A 65 1.05 -4.32 7.57
N ALA A 66 2.25 -3.73 7.54
CA ALA A 66 3.49 -4.37 7.98
C ALA A 66 3.47 -4.69 9.49
N ASP A 67 3.08 -3.74 10.31
CA ASP A 67 3.02 -3.90 11.77
C ASP A 67 2.00 -4.98 12.16
N THR A 68 0.80 -4.92 11.60
CA THR A 68 -0.27 -5.86 11.95
C THR A 68 -0.06 -7.26 11.37
N ALA A 69 0.69 -7.40 10.27
CA ALA A 69 1.14 -8.70 9.77
C ALA A 69 1.92 -9.47 10.84
N LYS A 70 2.81 -8.79 11.56
CA LYS A 70 3.64 -9.43 12.61
C LYS A 70 2.96 -9.50 13.96
N VAL A 71 2.28 -8.43 14.39
CA VAL A 71 1.66 -8.36 15.72
C VAL A 71 0.44 -9.27 15.83
N ASN A 72 -0.38 -9.31 14.79
CA ASN A 72 -1.64 -10.05 14.78
C ASN A 72 -1.58 -11.35 13.98
N ASN A 73 -0.40 -11.72 13.48
CA ASN A 73 -0.20 -12.89 12.61
C ASN A 73 -1.14 -12.89 11.38
N HIS A 74 -1.35 -11.71 10.80
CA HIS A 74 -2.14 -11.55 9.58
C HIS A 74 -1.31 -11.81 8.34
N ARG A 75 -1.90 -12.44 7.35
CA ARG A 75 -1.37 -12.54 5.99
C ARG A 75 -2.20 -11.65 5.08
N TYR A 76 -1.53 -10.86 4.25
CA TYR A 76 -2.18 -9.93 3.34
C TYR A 76 -1.96 -10.34 1.89
N VAL A 77 -3.01 -10.23 1.09
CA VAL A 77 -2.93 -10.13 -0.38
C VAL A 77 -3.43 -8.75 -0.73
N ILE A 78 -2.57 -7.94 -1.32
CA ILE A 78 -2.84 -6.53 -1.57
C ILE A 78 -2.71 -6.28 -3.06
N GLU A 79 -3.78 -5.81 -3.69
CA GLU A 79 -3.73 -5.21 -5.01
C GLU A 79 -3.49 -3.71 -4.84
N THR A 80 -2.49 -3.15 -5.53
CA THR A 80 -2.19 -1.72 -5.44
C THR A 80 -1.59 -1.19 -6.73
N HIS A 81 -1.92 0.06 -7.05
CA HIS A 81 -1.26 0.87 -8.08
C HIS A 81 -0.39 1.99 -7.46
N SER A 82 -0.20 1.97 -6.14
CA SER A 82 0.56 2.99 -5.45
C SER A 82 2.05 2.70 -5.44
N LYS A 83 2.79 3.52 -6.18
CA LYS A 83 4.26 3.54 -6.07
C LYS A 83 4.72 3.84 -4.64
N ASN A 84 4.06 4.77 -3.94
CA ASN A 84 4.45 5.16 -2.58
C ASN A 84 4.27 4.02 -1.59
N LEU A 85 3.15 3.27 -1.68
CA LEU A 85 2.92 2.09 -0.85
C LEU A 85 4.02 1.03 -1.07
N LEU A 86 4.36 0.75 -2.33
CA LEU A 86 5.42 -0.21 -2.65
C LEU A 86 6.80 0.26 -2.19
N LEU A 87 7.11 1.56 -2.34
CA LEU A 87 8.36 2.13 -1.88
C LEU A 87 8.49 2.04 -0.36
N GLU A 88 7.40 2.28 0.39
CA GLU A 88 7.41 2.17 1.84
C GLU A 88 7.58 0.71 2.30
N ILE A 89 6.91 -0.25 1.69
CA ILE A 89 7.15 -1.68 1.98
C ILE A 89 8.63 -2.05 1.76
N ARG A 90 9.26 -1.57 0.70
CA ARG A 90 10.69 -1.76 0.45
C ARG A 90 11.56 -1.10 1.52
N SER A 91 11.20 0.10 1.96
CA SER A 91 11.85 0.83 3.05
C SER A 91 11.77 0.05 4.36
N ILE A 92 10.61 -0.50 4.68
CA ILE A 92 10.38 -1.33 5.86
C ILE A 92 11.24 -2.61 5.82
N VAL A 93 11.27 -3.32 4.67
CA VAL A 93 12.10 -4.53 4.51
C VAL A 93 13.59 -4.23 4.67
N ALA A 94 14.05 -3.07 4.19
CA ALA A 94 15.44 -2.63 4.34
C ALA A 94 15.79 -2.20 5.78
N ASN A 95 14.81 -1.89 6.60
CA ASN A 95 15.00 -1.39 7.95
C ASN A 95 15.16 -2.53 8.96
N LYS A 96 16.40 -2.78 9.38
CA LYS A 96 16.75 -3.84 10.33
C LYS A 96 16.07 -3.74 11.72
N ASN A 97 15.46 -2.61 12.02
CA ASN A 97 14.69 -2.42 13.27
C ASN A 97 13.23 -2.86 13.12
N TYR A 98 12.78 -3.13 11.91
CA TYR A 98 11.45 -3.69 11.64
C TYR A 98 11.48 -5.21 11.73
N SER A 99 10.36 -5.80 12.13
CA SER A 99 10.20 -7.25 12.22
C SER A 99 9.85 -7.91 10.87
N LEU A 100 9.44 -7.11 9.88
CA LEU A 100 9.15 -7.58 8.52
C LEU A 100 10.47 -7.70 7.74
N THR A 101 10.67 -8.84 7.10
CA THR A 101 11.89 -9.17 6.36
C THR A 101 11.59 -9.47 4.90
N LYS A 102 12.63 -9.59 4.07
CA LYS A 102 12.52 -10.00 2.68
C LYS A 102 11.77 -11.33 2.46
N ASP A 103 11.83 -12.23 3.44
CA ASP A 103 11.19 -13.55 3.34
C ASP A 103 9.68 -13.50 3.67
N ASP A 104 9.21 -12.36 4.16
CA ASP A 104 7.80 -12.12 4.50
C ASP A 104 7.03 -11.44 3.37
N VAL A 105 7.71 -10.92 2.35
CA VAL A 105 7.11 -10.11 1.28
C VAL A 105 7.46 -10.67 -0.09
N VAL A 106 6.47 -10.76 -0.95
CA VAL A 106 6.63 -11.05 -2.37
C VAL A 106 5.75 -10.11 -3.17
N VAL A 107 6.26 -9.65 -4.31
CA VAL A 107 5.50 -8.83 -5.24
C VAL A 107 5.21 -9.65 -6.49
N TYR A 108 4.00 -9.56 -6.99
CA TYR A 108 3.61 -10.11 -8.27
C TYR A 108 3.19 -8.98 -9.20
N TYR A 109 3.78 -8.95 -10.38
CA TYR A 109 3.38 -8.05 -11.45
C TYR A 109 2.52 -8.82 -12.46
N ILE A 110 1.33 -8.31 -12.71
CA ILE A 110 0.39 -8.93 -13.66
C ILE A 110 0.32 -8.01 -14.89
N HIS A 111 0.58 -8.57 -16.05
CA HIS A 111 0.50 -7.86 -17.32
C HIS A 111 0.04 -8.81 -18.44
N ASP A 112 -0.33 -8.26 -19.58
CA ASP A 112 -0.71 -9.06 -20.74
C ASP A 112 0.51 -9.31 -21.65
N ASP A 113 0.57 -10.49 -22.28
CA ASP A 113 1.51 -10.77 -23.37
C ASP A 113 0.98 -10.22 -24.72
N GLU A 114 1.75 -10.43 -25.79
CA GLU A 114 1.37 -10.02 -27.15
C GLU A 114 0.09 -10.69 -27.66
N GLU A 115 -0.32 -11.82 -27.06
CA GLU A 115 -1.53 -12.59 -27.40
C GLU A 115 -2.72 -12.25 -26.46
N CYS A 116 -2.57 -11.24 -25.59
CA CYS A 116 -3.55 -10.86 -24.55
C CYS A 116 -3.82 -11.96 -23.51
N ASN A 117 -2.82 -12.79 -23.21
CA ASN A 117 -2.90 -13.70 -22.07
C ASN A 117 -2.27 -13.02 -20.84
N ALA A 118 -2.91 -13.16 -19.68
CA ALA A 118 -2.35 -12.62 -18.44
C ALA A 118 -1.10 -13.40 -18.00
N ILE A 119 0.00 -12.67 -17.81
CA ILE A 119 1.27 -13.18 -17.27
C ILE A 119 1.43 -12.68 -15.84
N LEU A 120 1.99 -13.54 -15.00
CA LEU A 120 2.29 -13.24 -13.61
C LEU A 120 3.81 -13.34 -13.39
N ASP A 121 4.47 -12.22 -13.25
CA ASP A 121 5.90 -12.16 -12.94
C ASP A 121 6.11 -12.00 -11.43
N ARG A 122 6.95 -12.86 -10.88
CA ARG A 122 7.36 -12.78 -9.48
C ARG A 122 8.56 -11.85 -9.34
N ILE A 123 8.44 -10.89 -8.45
CA ILE A 123 9.49 -9.92 -8.12
C ILE A 123 9.85 -10.08 -6.65
N ASP A 124 11.09 -10.44 -6.38
CA ASP A 124 11.59 -10.58 -5.01
C ASP A 124 12.24 -9.28 -4.53
N ILE A 125 12.14 -9.02 -3.22
CA ILE A 125 12.80 -7.89 -2.56
C ILE A 125 13.97 -8.44 -1.74
N ASP A 126 15.17 -7.84 -1.87
CA ASP A 126 16.34 -8.23 -1.08
C ASP A 126 16.37 -7.53 0.30
N GLU A 127 17.36 -7.87 1.13
CA GLU A 127 17.53 -7.31 2.47
C GLU A 127 17.88 -5.81 2.49
N ASN A 128 18.16 -5.20 1.35
CA ASN A 128 18.40 -3.77 1.19
C ASN A 128 17.20 -3.05 0.55
N GLY A 129 16.09 -3.76 0.35
CA GLY A 129 14.89 -3.22 -0.28
C GLY A 129 14.99 -3.10 -1.82
N ASN A 130 16.02 -3.71 -2.45
CA ASN A 130 16.08 -3.72 -3.91
C ASN A 130 15.18 -4.81 -4.46
N MET A 131 14.52 -4.51 -5.56
CA MET A 131 13.67 -5.45 -6.29
C MET A 131 14.48 -6.17 -7.35
N SER A 132 14.21 -7.47 -7.57
CA SER A 132 14.85 -8.27 -8.61
C SER A 132 14.53 -7.77 -10.02
N ASP A 133 13.36 -7.17 -10.19
CA ASP A 133 12.94 -6.47 -11.39
C ASP A 133 12.08 -5.26 -11.02
N TRP A 134 11.98 -4.27 -11.92
CA TRP A 134 11.17 -3.09 -11.74
C TRP A 134 10.23 -2.93 -12.92
N PRO A 135 8.90 -3.01 -12.70
CA PRO A 135 7.93 -2.85 -13.79
C PRO A 135 7.97 -1.43 -14.35
N GLU A 136 8.78 -1.23 -15.39
CA GLU A 136 9.03 0.10 -15.95
C GLU A 136 7.75 0.78 -16.43
N GLU A 137 6.81 0.02 -16.96
CA GLU A 137 5.58 0.54 -17.56
C GLU A 137 4.67 1.22 -16.54
N ILE A 138 4.62 0.73 -15.28
CA ILE A 138 3.72 1.27 -14.26
C ILE A 138 4.29 2.50 -13.55
N PHE A 139 5.62 2.55 -13.37
CA PHE A 139 6.23 3.55 -12.47
C PHE A 139 7.04 4.62 -13.19
N ASN A 140 7.28 4.47 -14.50
CA ASN A 140 8.06 5.42 -15.29
C ASN A 140 7.26 6.54 -15.95
N GLU A 141 5.92 6.54 -15.88
CA GLU A 141 5.09 7.56 -16.50
C GLU A 141 5.53 9.00 -16.14
N SER A 142 5.78 9.27 -14.88
CA SER A 142 6.24 10.58 -14.43
C SER A 142 7.62 10.94 -14.98
N PHE A 143 8.51 9.95 -15.11
CA PHE A 143 9.86 10.15 -15.62
C PHE A 143 9.86 10.39 -17.14
N GLU A 144 9.04 9.67 -17.89
CA GLU A 144 8.87 9.89 -19.33
C GLU A 144 8.17 11.24 -19.63
N LEU A 145 7.23 11.66 -18.79
CA LEU A 145 6.64 12.99 -18.87
C LEU A 145 7.69 14.10 -18.64
N ILE A 146 8.56 13.96 -17.67
CA ILE A 146 9.65 14.91 -17.42
C ILE A 146 10.63 14.95 -18.60
N LYS A 147 11.00 13.81 -19.16
CA LYS A 147 11.81 13.73 -20.37
C LYS A 147 11.13 14.44 -21.57
N LYS A 148 9.84 14.22 -21.74
CA LYS A 148 9.04 14.88 -22.78
C LYS A 148 8.99 16.40 -22.61
N ILE A 149 8.79 16.87 -21.38
CA ILE A 149 8.83 18.32 -21.06
C ILE A 149 10.21 18.92 -21.43
N ARG A 150 11.30 18.27 -21.04
CA ARG A 150 12.66 18.74 -21.36
C ARG A 150 12.95 18.77 -22.87
N ARG A 151 12.45 17.77 -23.63
CA ARG A 151 12.59 17.76 -25.10
C ARG A 151 11.81 18.88 -25.77
N ASN A 152 10.66 19.27 -25.22
CA ASN A 152 9.81 20.32 -25.78
C ASN A 152 10.28 21.74 -25.38
N ALA A 153 11.16 21.87 -24.40
CA ALA A 153 11.70 23.13 -23.91
C ALA A 153 13.02 23.56 -24.60
N ASN A 154 13.60 22.66 -25.42
CA ASN A 154 14.78 22.93 -26.27
C ASN A 154 14.36 23.03 -27.74
#